data_e4f7e7831a7bd3450b805a51ca2913be
#
_entry.id   e4f7e7831a7bd3450b805a51ca2913be
#
_cell.length_a   1.000
_cell.length_b   1.000
_cell.length_c   1.000
_cell.angle_alpha   90.00
_cell.angle_beta   90.00
_cell.angle_gamma   90.00
#
_symmetry.space_group_name_H-M   'P 1'
#
loop_
_entity.id
_entity.type
_entity.pdbx_description
1 polymer ?
#
loop_
_entity_poly.entity_id
_entity_poly.type
_entity_poly.pdbx_seq_one_letter_code
_entity_poly.pdbx_strand_id
1 'polypeptide(L)'
;GTFSARWDLSSLVTEGLSVSGRFAYDHYYSNNKQYYKDFEVKQYMGEDAEGNAIYNILRNENIKNVTLAESANRAIYYEVAANYDRTFGMHNITGMFLFNRRDYVNLRNTDRTGSVPYRRQGIAGRASYNYLQRYFAEFNFGYNGSEQFPKGKRYGFFPSVSLGYVLTNEDFWNRNWWISNLKLRGSYGTVGNDISSSTRFLYLTTMNMNVSAGYMGKEGNNYMAGIMEGQTGNQNVTWETAKKLNVGFDLGLFNDVVSLQVDIFKEKRDGILITRKTVPVLAGFSGASIPVGNLGKAENKGIETALEVKKRVANGLFYSLRGNFSFARNKIIENDEPKPKYEYQDARGRRIDQTFGLVALGFFKDQDDIKNSPKQTFQSTVRPGDIKYKDINGDGVVDEYDKVAIGDPRTPEIMFGFGGTVAYKNFDVSLFFTGAAKTSFFLEGATVYPFLNGEGTWNVLREVYDNRWTSETAATAKYPIVLNANSYNNYQTSTMYMRNGSYLRLKSAEIGYTFKGRLIDKMFMDNIRLFCNGQNLLTLDYIKIVDPESNNGVGNYPMQRTINFGFQINFK
;
A
#
# COMPACT_ATOMS: atom_id res chain seq x y z
N GLY A 1 2.20 -24.04 15.54
CA GLY A 1 1.41 -25.28 15.43
C GLY A 1 -0.07 -25.04 15.69
N THR A 2 -0.94 -25.73 14.98
CA THR A 2 -2.41 -25.61 15.11
C THR A 2 -3.01 -26.96 15.42
N PHE A 3 -3.86 -26.99 16.43
CA PHE A 3 -4.73 -28.13 16.75
C PHE A 3 -6.18 -27.69 16.53
N SER A 4 -6.97 -28.48 15.81
CA SER A 4 -8.41 -28.25 15.61
C SER A 4 -9.19 -29.55 15.77
N ALA A 5 -10.37 -29.45 16.38
CA ALA A 5 -11.31 -30.53 16.52
C ALA A 5 -12.70 -30.04 16.11
N ARG A 6 -13.45 -30.89 15.44
CA ARG A 6 -14.87 -30.66 15.12
C ARG A 6 -15.69 -31.85 15.62
N TRP A 7 -16.76 -31.55 16.31
CA TRP A 7 -17.70 -32.52 16.81
C TRP A 7 -19.05 -32.29 16.15
N ASP A 8 -19.52 -33.29 15.44
CA ASP A 8 -20.86 -33.32 14.87
C ASP A 8 -21.88 -33.72 15.96
N LEU A 9 -22.84 -32.85 16.20
CA LEU A 9 -23.89 -33.02 17.19
C LEU A 9 -25.24 -33.37 16.54
N SER A 10 -25.25 -33.70 15.25
CA SER A 10 -26.48 -33.94 14.49
C SER A 10 -27.34 -35.06 15.08
N SER A 11 -26.72 -36.09 15.65
CA SER A 11 -27.41 -37.20 16.27
C SER A 11 -27.78 -36.97 17.73
N LEU A 12 -27.12 -36.05 18.43
CA LEU A 12 -27.27 -35.79 19.86
C LEU A 12 -28.24 -34.66 20.19
N VAL A 13 -28.26 -33.62 19.37
CA VAL A 13 -29.01 -32.38 19.63
C VAL A 13 -29.98 -32.06 18.50
N THR A 14 -29.49 -31.76 17.32
CA THR A 14 -30.28 -31.46 16.11
C THR A 14 -29.45 -31.64 14.87
N GLU A 15 -30.09 -32.12 13.81
CA GLU A 15 -29.46 -32.27 12.50
C GLU A 15 -28.82 -30.97 12.00
N GLY A 16 -27.59 -31.07 11.50
CA GLY A 16 -26.84 -29.95 10.97
C GLY A 16 -26.05 -29.11 11.99
N LEU A 17 -26.12 -29.45 13.29
CA LEU A 17 -25.36 -28.78 14.34
C LEU A 17 -23.97 -29.40 14.51
N SER A 18 -22.94 -28.56 14.50
CA SER A 18 -21.58 -28.98 14.88
C SER A 18 -20.89 -27.92 15.73
N VAL A 19 -20.00 -28.37 16.60
CA VAL A 19 -19.13 -27.51 17.41
C VAL A 19 -17.69 -27.77 16.99
N SER A 20 -16.93 -26.69 16.81
CA SER A 20 -15.51 -26.77 16.50
C SER A 20 -14.69 -25.95 17.47
N GLY A 21 -13.51 -26.47 17.80
CA GLY A 21 -12.50 -25.76 18.58
C GLY A 21 -11.19 -25.69 17.82
N ARG A 22 -10.49 -24.58 17.96
CA ARG A 22 -9.14 -24.38 17.41
C ARG A 22 -8.26 -23.77 18.47
N PHE A 23 -7.08 -24.33 18.60
CA PHE A 23 -5.97 -23.78 19.36
C PHE A 23 -4.78 -23.65 18.45
N ALA A 24 -4.16 -22.47 18.40
CA ALA A 24 -2.91 -22.28 17.68
C ALA A 24 -1.87 -21.64 18.59
N TYR A 25 -0.66 -22.18 18.51
CA TYR A 25 0.54 -21.65 19.13
C TYR A 25 1.59 -21.45 18.04
N ASP A 26 1.92 -20.19 17.79
CA ASP A 26 2.91 -19.82 16.81
C ASP A 26 4.07 -19.09 17.50
N HIS A 27 5.27 -19.55 17.21
CA HIS A 27 6.50 -18.92 17.62
C HIS A 27 7.34 -18.67 16.37
N TYR A 28 7.76 -17.43 16.22
CA TYR A 28 8.62 -17.01 15.14
C TYR A 28 9.94 -16.48 15.73
N TYR A 29 11.05 -16.95 15.20
CA TYR A 29 12.37 -16.42 15.48
C TYR A 29 13.08 -16.16 14.16
N SER A 30 13.68 -14.98 14.05
CA SER A 30 14.52 -14.60 12.92
C SER A 30 15.81 -13.99 13.43
N ASN A 31 16.89 -14.40 12.81
CA ASN A 31 18.23 -13.86 13.05
C ASN A 31 18.75 -13.37 11.69
N ASN A 32 18.98 -12.08 11.58
CA ASN A 32 19.58 -11.47 10.41
C ASN A 32 20.97 -10.97 10.77
N LYS A 33 21.97 -11.55 10.09
CA LYS A 33 23.36 -11.18 10.25
C LYS A 33 23.80 -10.39 9.03
N GLN A 34 24.09 -9.12 9.22
CA GLN A 34 24.45 -8.23 8.12
C GLN A 34 25.90 -7.77 8.28
N TYR A 35 26.68 -7.97 7.21
CA TYR A 35 28.05 -7.55 7.09
C TYR A 35 28.12 -6.28 6.26
N TYR A 36 28.76 -5.26 6.79
CA TYR A 36 29.04 -4.04 6.05
C TYR A 36 30.54 -3.93 5.77
N LYS A 37 30.86 -3.61 4.54
CA LYS A 37 32.21 -3.22 4.12
C LYS A 37 32.12 -1.80 3.55
N ASP A 38 32.87 -0.88 4.12
CA ASP A 38 33.08 0.43 3.50
C ASP A 38 34.22 0.30 2.48
N PHE A 39 34.01 0.87 1.33
CA PHE A 39 35.05 1.00 0.31
C PHE A 39 35.75 2.35 0.42
N GLU A 40 37.01 2.39 0.00
CA GLU A 40 37.77 3.63 -0.07
C GLU A 40 37.14 4.59 -1.07
N VAL A 41 36.98 5.86 -0.68
CA VAL A 41 36.51 6.93 -1.54
C VAL A 41 37.60 7.97 -1.65
N LYS A 42 38.02 8.24 -2.88
CA LYS A 42 39.05 9.22 -3.23
C LYS A 42 38.46 10.38 -4.02
N GLN A 43 38.85 11.58 -3.67
CA GLN A 43 38.58 12.78 -4.45
C GLN A 43 39.83 13.10 -5.28
N TYR A 44 39.66 13.22 -6.59
CA TYR A 44 40.73 13.66 -7.46
C TYR A 44 41.03 15.15 -7.23
N MET A 45 42.29 15.49 -6.96
CA MET A 45 42.75 16.84 -6.61
C MET A 45 43.58 17.51 -7.72
N GLY A 46 43.91 16.75 -8.76
CA GLY A 46 44.77 17.20 -9.84
C GLY A 46 45.92 16.22 -10.12
N GLU A 47 46.98 16.71 -10.80
CA GLU A 47 48.18 15.96 -11.13
C GLU A 47 49.41 16.62 -10.48
N ASP A 48 50.41 15.78 -10.10
CA ASP A 48 51.73 16.26 -9.67
C ASP A 48 52.58 16.72 -10.87
N ALA A 49 53.81 17.19 -10.59
CA ALA A 49 54.72 17.67 -11.64
C ALA A 49 55.18 16.56 -12.60
N GLU A 50 55.06 15.32 -12.22
CA GLU A 50 55.35 14.11 -12.99
C GLU A 50 54.13 13.56 -13.76
N GLY A 51 52.93 14.16 -13.60
CA GLY A 51 51.69 13.76 -14.28
C GLY A 51 50.93 12.65 -13.55
N ASN A 52 51.24 12.33 -12.28
CA ASN A 52 50.50 11.36 -11.51
C ASN A 52 49.28 11.99 -10.83
N ALA A 53 48.17 11.29 -10.81
CA ALA A 53 46.93 11.77 -10.18
C ALA A 53 47.07 11.87 -8.64
N ILE A 54 46.79 13.04 -8.10
CA ILE A 54 46.75 13.29 -6.64
C ILE A 54 45.32 13.04 -6.15
N TYR A 55 45.19 12.26 -5.08
CA TYR A 55 43.91 11.96 -4.47
C TYR A 55 43.88 12.38 -2.99
N ASN A 56 42.79 13.02 -2.59
CA ASN A 56 42.41 13.17 -1.20
C ASN A 56 41.51 11.99 -0.81
N ILE A 57 41.87 11.26 0.26
CA ILE A 57 41.07 10.13 0.76
C ILE A 57 39.95 10.70 1.63
N LEU A 58 38.71 10.67 1.13
CA LEU A 58 37.51 11.11 1.85
C LEU A 58 37.02 10.06 2.84
N ARG A 59 37.25 8.78 2.55
CA ARG A 59 36.89 7.66 3.42
C ARG A 59 37.80 6.49 3.15
N ASN A 60 38.35 5.93 4.26
CA ASN A 60 39.16 4.72 4.18
C ASN A 60 38.30 3.46 4.06
N GLU A 61 38.85 2.42 3.45
CA GLU A 61 38.27 1.08 3.51
C GLU A 61 38.27 0.58 4.95
N ASN A 62 37.10 0.18 5.45
CA ASN A 62 36.96 -0.44 6.76
C ASN A 62 36.03 -1.64 6.66
N ILE A 63 36.44 -2.76 7.22
CA ILE A 63 35.53 -3.89 7.47
C ILE A 63 34.74 -3.51 8.72
N LYS A 64 33.50 -3.03 8.49
CA LYS A 64 32.65 -2.66 9.60
C LYS A 64 31.90 -3.85 10.18
N ASN A 65 31.54 -3.65 11.41
CA ASN A 65 30.86 -4.53 12.33
C ASN A 65 29.76 -5.38 11.72
N VAL A 66 29.67 -6.59 12.19
CA VAL A 66 28.52 -7.46 12.00
C VAL A 66 27.37 -6.90 12.82
N THR A 67 26.31 -6.45 12.15
CA THR A 67 25.07 -6.12 12.84
C THR A 67 24.22 -7.38 12.95
N LEU A 68 23.83 -7.70 14.17
CA LEU A 68 22.92 -8.79 14.47
C LEU A 68 21.54 -8.20 14.76
N ALA A 69 20.57 -8.46 13.91
CA ALA A 69 19.18 -8.10 14.15
C ALA A 69 18.37 -9.37 14.43
N GLU A 70 17.89 -9.48 15.65
CA GLU A 70 17.07 -10.59 16.08
C GLU A 70 15.61 -10.14 16.25
N SER A 71 14.70 -10.94 15.78
CA SER A 71 13.26 -10.79 15.99
C SER A 71 12.68 -12.08 16.54
N ALA A 72 11.91 -11.98 17.59
CA ALA A 72 11.20 -13.12 18.16
C ALA A 72 9.79 -12.69 18.56
N ASN A 73 8.80 -13.45 18.15
CA ASN A 73 7.42 -13.22 18.57
C ASN A 73 6.70 -14.54 18.87
N ARG A 74 5.64 -14.42 19.65
CA ARG A 74 4.77 -15.52 20.00
C ARG A 74 3.32 -15.08 19.84
N ALA A 75 2.50 -15.92 19.21
CA ALA A 75 1.06 -15.75 19.13
C ALA A 75 0.35 -16.97 19.69
N ILE A 76 -0.69 -16.74 20.49
CA ILE A 76 -1.60 -17.76 20.99
C ILE A 76 -3.00 -17.40 20.51
N TYR A 77 -3.70 -18.35 19.95
CA TYR A 77 -5.05 -18.18 19.44
C TYR A 77 -5.98 -19.28 19.93
N TYR A 78 -7.14 -18.88 20.40
CA TYR A 78 -8.24 -19.77 20.80
C TYR A 78 -9.49 -19.39 20.00
N GLU A 79 -10.21 -20.40 19.54
CA GLU A 79 -11.48 -20.23 18.87
C GLU A 79 -12.41 -21.38 19.24
N VAL A 80 -13.65 -21.04 19.52
CA VAL A 80 -14.74 -22.00 19.65
C VAL A 80 -15.90 -21.50 18.81
N ALA A 81 -16.44 -22.35 17.94
CA ALA A 81 -17.55 -22.03 17.08
C ALA A 81 -18.62 -23.12 17.12
N ALA A 82 -19.88 -22.69 17.22
CA ALA A 82 -21.06 -23.50 16.93
C ALA A 82 -21.53 -23.15 15.52
N ASN A 83 -21.70 -24.16 14.68
CA ASN A 83 -22.14 -24.01 13.30
C ASN A 83 -23.42 -24.84 13.12
N TYR A 84 -24.38 -24.27 12.43
CA TYR A 84 -25.64 -24.90 12.07
C TYR A 84 -25.84 -24.77 10.55
N ASP A 85 -26.19 -25.89 9.89
CA ASP A 85 -26.50 -25.90 8.46
C ASP A 85 -27.58 -26.95 8.21
N ARG A 86 -28.78 -26.51 7.83
CA ARG A 86 -29.88 -27.39 7.58
C ARG A 86 -30.81 -26.88 6.47
N THR A 87 -31.27 -27.82 5.67
CA THR A 87 -32.28 -27.59 4.64
C THR A 87 -33.61 -28.14 5.05
N PHE A 88 -34.66 -27.32 5.06
CA PHE A 88 -36.04 -27.65 5.33
C PHE A 88 -36.86 -27.49 4.04
N GLY A 89 -36.95 -28.53 3.26
CA GLY A 89 -37.61 -28.46 1.96
C GLY A 89 -36.94 -27.43 1.03
N MET A 90 -37.60 -26.30 0.81
CA MET A 90 -37.09 -25.22 -0.06
C MET A 90 -36.28 -24.16 0.70
N HIS A 91 -36.16 -24.27 2.00
CA HIS A 91 -35.52 -23.32 2.89
C HIS A 91 -34.17 -23.87 3.37
N ASN A 92 -33.10 -23.16 3.13
CA ASN A 92 -31.80 -23.47 3.71
C ASN A 92 -31.43 -22.39 4.72
N ILE A 93 -31.06 -22.81 5.91
CA ILE A 93 -30.65 -21.95 7.03
C ILE A 93 -29.24 -22.33 7.44
N THR A 94 -28.35 -21.37 7.45
CA THR A 94 -27.01 -21.54 8.04
C THR A 94 -26.79 -20.53 9.15
N GLY A 95 -26.13 -20.97 10.20
CA GLY A 95 -25.81 -20.13 11.35
C GLY A 95 -24.41 -20.43 11.87
N MET A 96 -23.78 -19.41 12.41
CA MET A 96 -22.51 -19.54 13.11
C MET A 96 -22.50 -18.61 14.31
N PHE A 97 -22.04 -19.13 15.43
CA PHE A 97 -21.71 -18.32 16.60
C PHE A 97 -20.29 -18.67 17.03
N LEU A 98 -19.42 -17.68 17.13
CA LEU A 98 -18.00 -17.86 17.31
C LEU A 98 -17.49 -16.96 18.43
N PHE A 99 -16.67 -17.51 19.32
CA PHE A 99 -15.82 -16.77 20.23
C PHE A 99 -14.37 -16.98 19.84
N ASN A 100 -13.59 -15.90 19.82
CA ASN A 100 -12.14 -15.97 19.63
C ASN A 100 -11.37 -15.08 20.60
N ARG A 101 -10.12 -15.47 20.83
CA ARG A 101 -9.14 -14.67 21.56
C ARG A 101 -7.76 -14.87 20.97
N ARG A 102 -7.05 -13.77 20.80
CA ARG A 102 -5.66 -13.76 20.35
C ARG A 102 -4.78 -12.95 21.29
N ASP A 103 -3.66 -13.55 21.71
CA ASP A 103 -2.59 -12.90 22.46
C ASP A 103 -1.33 -12.96 21.60
N TYR A 104 -0.74 -11.80 21.28
CA TYR A 104 0.50 -11.68 20.51
C TYR A 104 1.51 -10.86 21.29
N VAL A 105 2.76 -11.29 21.36
CA VAL A 105 3.84 -10.56 22.04
C VAL A 105 5.10 -10.58 21.19
N ASN A 106 5.74 -9.41 21.10
CA ASN A 106 7.10 -9.31 20.58
C ASN A 106 8.09 -9.50 21.74
N LEU A 107 8.81 -10.63 21.74
CA LEU A 107 9.70 -11.03 22.84
C LEU A 107 11.00 -10.24 22.90
N ARG A 108 11.34 -9.53 21.83
CA ARG A 108 12.56 -8.72 21.73
C ARG A 108 12.30 -7.22 21.92
N ASN A 109 11.06 -6.83 22.09
CA ASN A 109 10.74 -5.43 22.36
C ASN A 109 11.05 -5.09 23.82
N THR A 110 11.95 -4.15 24.03
CA THR A 110 12.37 -3.67 25.35
C THR A 110 11.61 -2.42 25.80
N ASP A 111 10.80 -1.83 24.91
CA ASP A 111 9.94 -0.72 25.25
C ASP A 111 8.84 -1.14 26.23
N ARG A 112 8.54 -0.28 27.20
CA ARG A 112 7.53 -0.55 28.25
C ARG A 112 6.19 -0.97 27.72
N THR A 113 5.73 -0.29 26.67
CA THR A 113 4.43 -0.56 26.05
C THR A 113 4.50 -1.67 25.04
N GLY A 114 5.61 -1.80 24.33
CA GLY A 114 5.84 -2.79 23.30
C GLY A 114 6.03 -4.21 23.82
N SER A 115 6.53 -4.37 25.06
CA SER A 115 6.70 -5.66 25.72
C SER A 115 5.39 -6.28 26.23
N VAL A 116 4.33 -5.47 26.38
CA VAL A 116 3.02 -5.97 26.79
C VAL A 116 2.35 -6.72 25.63
N PRO A 117 1.75 -7.91 25.86
CA PRO A 117 1.03 -8.64 24.80
C PRO A 117 -0.07 -7.80 24.15
N TYR A 118 -0.27 -7.96 22.85
CA TYR A 118 -1.44 -7.45 22.13
C TYR A 118 -2.59 -8.43 22.29
N ARG A 119 -3.63 -8.02 22.98
CA ARG A 119 -4.79 -8.88 23.29
C ARG A 119 -6.03 -8.38 22.58
N ARG A 120 -6.65 -9.29 21.87
CA ARG A 120 -7.95 -9.08 21.23
C ARG A 120 -8.83 -10.27 21.54
N GLN A 121 -10.10 -10.02 21.76
CA GLN A 121 -11.11 -11.06 21.88
C GLN A 121 -12.40 -10.58 21.25
N GLY A 122 -13.23 -11.51 20.81
CA GLY A 122 -14.49 -11.14 20.19
C GLY A 122 -15.48 -12.29 20.12
N ILE A 123 -16.71 -11.87 19.90
CA ILE A 123 -17.82 -12.75 19.53
C ILE A 123 -18.24 -12.34 18.13
N ALA A 124 -18.46 -13.32 17.27
CA ALA A 124 -19.02 -13.10 15.95
C ALA A 124 -20.24 -14.01 15.76
N GLY A 125 -21.25 -13.48 15.09
CA GLY A 125 -22.41 -14.25 14.69
C GLY A 125 -22.72 -14.05 13.22
N ARG A 126 -23.21 -15.11 12.59
CA ARG A 126 -23.70 -15.12 11.22
C ARG A 126 -24.99 -15.92 11.16
N ALA A 127 -25.99 -15.37 10.49
CA ALA A 127 -27.22 -16.06 10.12
C ALA A 127 -27.46 -15.83 8.64
N SER A 128 -27.63 -16.88 7.88
CA SER A 128 -27.84 -16.84 6.45
C SER A 128 -29.06 -17.70 6.10
N TYR A 129 -29.89 -17.16 5.24
CA TYR A 129 -31.10 -17.79 4.77
C TYR A 129 -31.16 -17.74 3.26
N ASN A 130 -31.56 -18.86 2.67
CA ASN A 130 -31.83 -18.89 1.24
C ASN A 130 -33.11 -19.68 0.99
N TYR A 131 -33.96 -19.16 0.09
CA TYR A 131 -35.19 -19.78 -0.37
C TYR A 131 -35.05 -20.15 -1.83
N LEU A 132 -35.22 -21.44 -2.15
CA LEU A 132 -35.18 -22.00 -3.52
C LEU A 132 -33.91 -21.66 -4.31
N GLN A 133 -32.79 -21.29 -3.66
CA GLN A 133 -31.61 -20.75 -4.35
C GLN A 133 -31.92 -19.49 -5.19
N ARG A 134 -33.01 -18.77 -4.86
CA ARG A 134 -33.46 -17.54 -5.53
C ARG A 134 -33.19 -16.33 -4.66
N TYR A 135 -33.66 -16.35 -3.42
CA TYR A 135 -33.59 -15.23 -2.48
C TYR A 135 -32.62 -15.54 -1.38
N PHE A 136 -31.67 -14.66 -1.17
CA PHE A 136 -30.63 -14.79 -0.15
C PHE A 136 -30.68 -13.60 0.79
N ALA A 137 -30.63 -13.87 2.07
CA ALA A 137 -30.48 -12.87 3.11
C ALA A 137 -29.44 -13.33 4.11
N GLU A 138 -28.54 -12.43 4.49
CA GLU A 138 -27.52 -12.75 5.48
C GLU A 138 -27.37 -11.58 6.45
N PHE A 139 -27.27 -11.90 7.72
CA PHE A 139 -26.94 -10.99 8.79
C PHE A 139 -25.66 -11.46 9.47
N ASN A 140 -24.72 -10.54 9.65
CA ASN A 140 -23.49 -10.80 10.40
C ASN A 140 -23.31 -9.73 11.46
N PHE A 141 -22.69 -10.08 12.56
CA PHE A 141 -22.19 -9.13 13.53
C PHE A 141 -20.85 -9.57 14.12
N GLY A 142 -20.03 -8.60 14.47
CA GLY A 142 -18.86 -8.76 15.31
C GLY A 142 -18.98 -7.86 16.55
N TYR A 143 -18.72 -8.43 17.72
CA TYR A 143 -18.56 -7.68 18.96
C TYR A 143 -17.13 -7.89 19.47
N ASN A 144 -16.25 -6.98 19.13
CA ASN A 144 -14.80 -7.13 19.28
C ASN A 144 -14.25 -6.20 20.35
N GLY A 145 -13.36 -6.74 21.19
CA GLY A 145 -12.66 -6.00 22.23
C GLY A 145 -11.17 -5.88 21.95
N SER A 146 -10.63 -4.66 22.17
CA SER A 146 -9.22 -4.35 22.08
C SER A 146 -8.73 -3.64 23.35
N GLU A 147 -7.57 -4.04 23.84
CA GLU A 147 -6.92 -3.39 24.97
C GLU A 147 -6.31 -2.02 24.64
N GLN A 148 -6.24 -1.66 23.35
CA GLN A 148 -5.69 -0.37 22.89
C GLN A 148 -6.56 0.82 23.36
N PHE A 149 -7.78 0.55 23.83
CA PHE A 149 -8.72 1.56 24.30
C PHE A 149 -8.95 1.50 25.80
N PRO A 150 -9.33 2.64 26.45
CA PRO A 150 -9.58 2.69 27.87
C PRO A 150 -10.78 1.83 28.28
N LYS A 151 -10.84 1.45 29.57
CA LYS A 151 -11.98 0.73 30.14
C LYS A 151 -13.30 1.46 29.81
N GLY A 152 -14.28 0.72 29.33
CA GLY A 152 -15.58 1.25 28.88
C GLY A 152 -15.65 1.57 27.38
N LYS A 153 -14.51 1.65 26.65
CA LYS A 153 -14.46 1.89 25.20
C LYS A 153 -13.78 0.76 24.42
N ARG A 154 -13.43 -0.33 25.11
CA ARG A 154 -12.70 -1.47 24.53
C ARG A 154 -13.49 -2.24 23.50
N TYR A 155 -14.82 -2.31 23.65
CA TYR A 155 -15.67 -3.14 22.81
C TYR A 155 -16.43 -2.31 21.78
N GLY A 156 -16.41 -2.78 20.54
CA GLY A 156 -17.16 -2.23 19.42
C GLY A 156 -18.11 -3.27 18.80
N PHE A 157 -19.32 -2.82 18.42
CA PHE A 157 -20.31 -3.65 17.74
C PHE A 157 -20.39 -3.27 16.25
N PHE A 158 -20.21 -4.26 15.38
CA PHE A 158 -20.06 -4.09 13.94
C PHE A 158 -21.03 -5.01 13.19
N PRO A 159 -22.27 -4.58 12.96
CA PRO A 159 -23.27 -5.36 12.22
C PRO A 159 -23.11 -5.15 10.71
N SER A 160 -23.55 -6.16 9.95
CA SER A 160 -23.73 -6.08 8.50
C SER A 160 -24.91 -6.92 8.02
N VAL A 161 -25.53 -6.49 6.94
CA VAL A 161 -26.60 -7.18 6.25
C VAL A 161 -26.30 -7.27 4.77
N SER A 162 -26.63 -8.39 4.14
CA SER A 162 -26.56 -8.55 2.70
C SER A 162 -27.80 -9.26 2.17
N LEU A 163 -28.19 -8.89 0.95
CA LEU A 163 -29.29 -9.46 0.20
C LEU A 163 -28.82 -9.89 -1.18
N GLY A 164 -29.33 -10.98 -1.66
CA GLY A 164 -29.08 -11.49 -3.01
C GLY A 164 -30.33 -12.02 -3.67
N TYR A 165 -30.44 -11.80 -4.97
CA TYR A 165 -31.56 -12.30 -5.76
C TYR A 165 -31.04 -12.88 -7.07
N VAL A 166 -31.31 -14.16 -7.30
CA VAL A 166 -30.95 -14.87 -8.55
C VAL A 166 -32.16 -14.91 -9.45
N LEU A 167 -32.23 -13.98 -10.41
CA LEU A 167 -33.35 -13.84 -11.33
C LEU A 167 -33.47 -15.05 -12.25
N THR A 168 -32.37 -15.64 -12.66
CA THR A 168 -32.35 -16.80 -13.57
C THR A 168 -32.92 -18.07 -12.95
N ASN A 169 -33.13 -18.10 -11.65
CA ASN A 169 -33.75 -19.23 -10.98
C ASN A 169 -35.29 -19.07 -10.87
N GLU A 170 -35.86 -17.97 -11.34
CA GLU A 170 -37.29 -17.75 -11.34
C GLU A 170 -38.01 -18.56 -12.43
N ASP A 171 -39.26 -18.93 -12.17
CA ASP A 171 -40.06 -19.75 -13.08
C ASP A 171 -40.42 -19.04 -14.38
N PHE A 172 -40.47 -17.70 -14.38
CA PHE A 172 -40.69 -16.88 -15.59
C PHE A 172 -39.44 -16.77 -16.45
N TRP A 173 -38.25 -17.18 -15.97
CA TRP A 173 -37.01 -17.02 -16.73
C TRP A 173 -36.89 -18.10 -17.80
N ASN A 174 -36.68 -17.66 -19.04
CA ASN A 174 -36.48 -18.60 -20.15
C ASN A 174 -35.01 -19.15 -20.10
N ARG A 175 -34.85 -20.40 -19.73
CA ARG A 175 -33.54 -21.09 -19.64
C ARG A 175 -32.79 -21.23 -20.96
N ASN A 176 -33.49 -21.00 -22.09
CA ASN A 176 -32.89 -21.01 -23.43
C ASN A 176 -32.32 -19.65 -23.84
N TRP A 177 -32.40 -18.64 -22.98
CA TRP A 177 -31.79 -17.36 -23.25
C TRP A 177 -30.28 -17.44 -23.16
N TRP A 178 -29.64 -16.48 -23.81
CA TRP A 178 -28.18 -16.34 -23.77
C TRP A 178 -27.64 -15.94 -22.39
N ILE A 179 -28.48 -15.48 -21.47
CA ILE A 179 -28.16 -15.19 -20.08
C ILE A 179 -28.40 -16.46 -19.27
N SER A 180 -27.33 -17.11 -18.82
CA SER A 180 -27.36 -18.35 -18.04
C SER A 180 -27.44 -18.10 -16.53
N ASN A 181 -26.86 -17.00 -16.05
CA ASN A 181 -26.93 -16.60 -14.65
C ASN A 181 -27.05 -15.08 -14.53
N LEU A 182 -27.99 -14.62 -13.70
CA LEU A 182 -28.10 -13.21 -13.31
C LEU A 182 -28.46 -13.13 -11.83
N LYS A 183 -27.49 -12.69 -11.03
CA LYS A 183 -27.66 -12.48 -9.59
C LYS A 183 -27.43 -11.00 -9.28
N LEU A 184 -28.39 -10.38 -8.65
CA LEU A 184 -28.25 -9.06 -8.04
C LEU A 184 -27.87 -9.21 -6.57
N ARG A 185 -27.01 -8.35 -6.07
CA ARG A 185 -26.58 -8.39 -4.66
C ARG A 185 -26.34 -6.99 -4.11
N GLY A 186 -26.62 -6.85 -2.83
CA GLY A 186 -26.34 -5.62 -2.11
C GLY A 186 -25.98 -5.91 -0.67
N SER A 187 -25.08 -5.14 -0.11
CA SER A 187 -24.70 -5.24 1.31
C SER A 187 -24.46 -3.87 1.93
N TYR A 188 -24.79 -3.78 3.20
CA TYR A 188 -24.47 -2.63 4.03
C TYR A 188 -23.99 -3.11 5.39
N GLY A 189 -22.88 -2.54 5.87
CA GLY A 189 -22.33 -2.94 7.16
C GLY A 189 -21.32 -1.96 7.72
N THR A 190 -20.95 -2.20 8.96
CA THR A 190 -19.91 -1.45 9.66
C THR A 190 -18.72 -2.35 9.98
N VAL A 191 -17.51 -1.80 9.91
CA VAL A 191 -16.26 -2.46 10.29
C VAL A 191 -15.50 -1.55 11.23
N GLY A 192 -14.94 -2.11 12.31
CA GLY A 192 -14.10 -1.39 13.25
C GLY A 192 -12.61 -1.63 12.99
N ASN A 193 -11.80 -0.62 13.25
CA ASN A 193 -10.34 -0.72 13.25
C ASN A 193 -9.79 -0.21 14.58
N ASP A 194 -8.90 -0.99 15.22
CA ASP A 194 -8.24 -0.64 16.49
C ASP A 194 -6.75 -0.30 16.31
N ILE A 195 -6.24 -0.38 15.07
CA ILE A 195 -4.84 -0.09 14.74
C ILE A 195 -4.76 1.29 14.10
N SER A 196 -4.22 2.25 14.82
CA SER A 196 -4.14 3.62 14.31
C SER A 196 -2.71 4.13 14.13
N SER A 197 -1.75 3.58 14.84
CA SER A 197 -0.36 4.03 14.80
C SER A 197 0.60 2.99 15.38
N SER A 198 1.89 3.25 15.28
CA SER A 198 2.92 2.51 15.99
C SER A 198 2.85 2.67 17.52
N THR A 199 2.12 3.68 18.01
CA THR A 199 2.02 4.01 19.43
C THR A 199 0.83 3.30 20.07
N ARG A 200 1.09 2.57 21.14
CA ARG A 200 0.10 1.82 21.91
C ARG A 200 -0.46 2.61 23.07
N PHE A 201 -1.65 2.22 23.53
CA PHE A 201 -2.29 2.79 24.73
C PHE A 201 -2.37 4.32 24.71
N LEU A 202 -2.91 4.85 23.61
CA LEU A 202 -3.07 6.30 23.38
C LEU A 202 -3.83 7.03 24.51
N TYR A 203 -4.46 6.28 25.43
CA TYR A 203 -5.15 6.81 26.58
C TYR A 203 -4.25 7.02 27.81
N LEU A 204 -2.97 6.58 27.74
CA LEU A 204 -2.00 6.73 28.83
C LEU A 204 -1.07 7.91 28.55
N THR A 205 -0.88 8.77 29.52
CA THR A 205 0.22 9.75 29.50
C THR A 205 1.53 9.05 29.84
N THR A 206 2.56 9.30 29.07
CA THR A 206 3.91 8.77 29.30
C THR A 206 4.86 9.90 29.66
N MET A 207 5.89 9.55 30.45
CA MET A 207 6.96 10.47 30.82
C MET A 207 8.27 9.93 30.27
N ASN A 208 9.00 10.79 29.58
CA ASN A 208 10.36 10.51 29.12
C ASN A 208 11.33 10.91 30.24
N MET A 209 12.05 9.91 30.73
CA MET A 209 13.10 10.10 31.73
C MET A 209 14.42 10.33 31.02
N ASN A 210 15.33 11.05 31.67
CA ASN A 210 16.68 11.32 31.16
C ASN A 210 16.72 12.11 29.84
N VAL A 211 15.76 13.01 29.62
CA VAL A 211 15.87 13.99 28.53
C VAL A 211 16.86 15.08 28.91
N SER A 212 17.51 15.68 27.92
CA SER A 212 18.37 16.82 28.16
C SER A 212 17.57 18.00 28.71
N ALA A 213 17.74 18.32 29.96
CA ALA A 213 17.14 19.51 30.57
C ALA A 213 17.97 20.78 30.34
N GLY A 214 19.20 20.62 29.87
CA GLY A 214 20.14 21.69 29.57
C GLY A 214 21.46 21.55 30.33
N TYR A 215 22.34 22.48 30.02
CA TYR A 215 23.62 22.61 30.71
C TYR A 215 23.49 23.72 31.73
N MET A 216 23.85 23.42 32.96
CA MET A 216 23.79 24.35 34.08
C MET A 216 25.19 24.63 34.62
N GLY A 217 25.30 25.65 35.48
CA GLY A 217 26.54 26.11 36.04
C GLY A 217 27.11 27.32 35.33
N LYS A 218 28.04 28.01 36.00
CA LYS A 218 28.62 29.29 35.53
C LYS A 218 29.30 29.18 34.15
N GLU A 219 29.79 27.99 33.81
CA GLU A 219 30.45 27.70 32.53
C GLU A 219 29.59 26.83 31.58
N GLY A 220 28.34 26.52 31.95
CA GLY A 220 27.45 25.71 31.12
C GLY A 220 27.92 24.25 30.92
N ASN A 221 28.79 23.74 31.80
CA ASN A 221 29.41 22.41 31.62
C ASN A 221 28.70 21.27 32.35
N ASN A 222 27.75 21.58 33.24
CA ASN A 222 27.01 20.55 33.98
C ASN A 222 25.76 20.14 33.24
N TYR A 223 25.80 18.98 32.62
CA TYR A 223 24.63 18.36 32.01
C TYR A 223 23.66 17.89 33.10
N MET A 224 22.42 18.28 33.02
CA MET A 224 21.33 17.79 33.86
C MET A 224 20.33 16.99 33.05
N ALA A 225 20.09 15.77 33.50
CA ALA A 225 18.98 14.97 32.99
C ALA A 225 17.68 15.44 33.63
N GLY A 226 16.66 15.65 32.82
CA GLY A 226 15.33 16.05 33.24
C GLY A 226 14.26 15.02 32.92
N ILE A 227 13.04 15.37 33.26
CA ILE A 227 11.83 14.61 32.93
C ILE A 227 10.99 15.49 32.01
N MET A 228 10.52 14.93 30.93
CA MET A 228 9.63 15.62 29.98
C MET A 228 8.40 14.76 29.71
N GLU A 229 7.26 15.39 29.56
CA GLU A 229 6.07 14.69 29.10
C GLU A 229 6.30 14.11 27.70
N GLY A 230 6.01 12.83 27.54
CA GLY A 230 6.03 12.15 26.26
C GLY A 230 4.68 12.26 25.57
N GLN A 231 4.01 11.13 25.39
CA GLN A 231 2.65 11.11 24.85
C GLN A 231 1.67 11.62 25.89
N THR A 232 0.85 12.61 25.55
CA THR A 232 -0.30 13.02 26.36
C THR A 232 -1.47 12.07 26.10
N GLY A 233 -1.94 11.41 27.15
CA GLY A 233 -3.02 10.43 27.07
C GLY A 233 -4.39 11.04 26.78
N ASN A 234 -5.15 10.41 25.89
CA ASN A 234 -6.53 10.81 25.60
C ASN A 234 -7.51 9.69 26.01
N GLN A 235 -8.25 9.90 27.10
CA GLN A 235 -9.26 8.95 27.60
C GLN A 235 -10.47 8.78 26.67
N ASN A 236 -10.54 9.55 25.58
CA ASN A 236 -11.66 9.51 24.64
C ASN A 236 -11.40 8.69 23.39
N VAL A 237 -10.20 8.11 23.25
CA VAL A 237 -9.91 7.24 22.10
C VAL A 237 -10.78 6.00 22.07
N THR A 238 -11.26 5.66 20.88
CA THR A 238 -12.13 4.52 20.61
C THR A 238 -11.91 3.98 19.19
N TRP A 239 -12.69 3.01 18.79
CA TRP A 239 -12.65 2.41 17.47
C TRP A 239 -12.85 3.43 16.35
N GLU A 240 -12.02 3.35 15.33
CA GLU A 240 -12.29 3.89 14.01
C GLU A 240 -13.35 3.01 13.34
N THR A 241 -14.37 3.61 12.71
CA THR A 241 -15.46 2.87 12.07
C THR A 241 -15.58 3.20 10.58
N ALA A 242 -15.74 2.17 9.77
CA ALA A 242 -16.02 2.29 8.35
C ALA A 242 -17.42 1.75 8.05
N LYS A 243 -18.29 2.61 7.48
CA LYS A 243 -19.61 2.24 6.96
C LYS A 243 -19.47 1.95 5.48
N LYS A 244 -19.81 0.73 5.07
CA LYS A 244 -19.62 0.22 3.71
C LYS A 244 -20.95 -0.11 3.07
N LEU A 245 -21.20 0.43 1.90
CA LEU A 245 -22.28 0.05 1.00
C LEU A 245 -21.67 -0.56 -0.25
N ASN A 246 -22.14 -1.73 -0.65
CA ASN A 246 -21.78 -2.38 -1.90
C ASN A 246 -23.06 -2.83 -2.61
N VAL A 247 -23.15 -2.55 -3.92
CA VAL A 247 -24.21 -3.04 -4.80
C VAL A 247 -23.54 -3.60 -6.04
N GLY A 248 -23.93 -4.81 -6.42
CA GLY A 248 -23.31 -5.48 -7.56
C GLY A 248 -24.23 -6.47 -8.24
N PHE A 249 -23.74 -7.00 -9.34
CA PHE A 249 -24.38 -8.11 -10.04
C PHE A 249 -23.33 -9.10 -10.56
N ASP A 250 -23.77 -10.35 -10.66
CA ASP A 250 -23.03 -11.44 -11.28
C ASP A 250 -23.83 -11.89 -12.52
N LEU A 251 -23.18 -11.87 -13.68
CA LEU A 251 -23.78 -12.19 -14.97
C LEU A 251 -23.02 -13.33 -15.65
N GLY A 252 -23.73 -14.41 -15.95
CA GLY A 252 -23.25 -15.54 -16.77
C GLY A 252 -23.96 -15.53 -18.12
N LEU A 253 -23.19 -15.70 -19.19
CA LEU A 253 -23.70 -15.70 -20.56
C LEU A 253 -23.27 -16.97 -21.30
N PHE A 254 -24.14 -17.45 -22.23
CA PHE A 254 -23.86 -18.57 -23.12
C PHE A 254 -23.44 -19.85 -22.35
N ASN A 255 -24.23 -20.25 -21.34
CA ASN A 255 -23.94 -21.35 -20.42
C ASN A 255 -22.60 -21.15 -19.69
N ASP A 256 -22.43 -19.97 -19.13
CA ASP A 256 -21.26 -19.54 -18.34
C ASP A 256 -19.93 -19.54 -19.14
N VAL A 257 -20.00 -19.49 -20.46
CA VAL A 257 -18.82 -19.22 -21.29
C VAL A 257 -18.22 -17.84 -20.95
N VAL A 258 -19.09 -16.85 -20.68
CA VAL A 258 -18.70 -15.52 -20.22
C VAL A 258 -19.25 -15.31 -18.83
N SER A 259 -18.40 -14.95 -17.87
CA SER A 259 -18.77 -14.56 -16.51
C SER A 259 -18.30 -13.15 -16.25
N LEU A 260 -19.20 -12.27 -15.83
CA LEU A 260 -18.94 -10.88 -15.50
C LEU A 260 -19.45 -10.57 -14.10
N GLN A 261 -18.58 -10.03 -13.26
CA GLN A 261 -18.94 -9.47 -11.95
C GLN A 261 -18.72 -7.97 -11.97
N VAL A 262 -19.65 -7.21 -11.41
CA VAL A 262 -19.53 -5.76 -11.26
C VAL A 262 -19.97 -5.39 -9.86
N ASP A 263 -19.15 -4.59 -9.19
CA ASP A 263 -19.39 -4.04 -7.86
C ASP A 263 -19.24 -2.52 -7.88
N ILE A 264 -20.18 -1.83 -7.29
CA ILE A 264 -20.09 -0.40 -7.00
C ILE A 264 -20.11 -0.25 -5.49
N PHE A 265 -19.10 0.40 -4.95
CA PHE A 265 -18.98 0.55 -3.51
C PHE A 265 -18.83 2.00 -3.07
N LYS A 266 -19.25 2.24 -1.84
CA LYS A 266 -19.01 3.47 -1.11
C LYS A 266 -18.69 3.16 0.34
N GLU A 267 -17.54 3.67 0.80
CA GLU A 267 -17.10 3.59 2.18
C GLU A 267 -17.02 4.99 2.79
N LYS A 268 -17.58 5.16 3.98
CA LYS A 268 -17.37 6.33 4.81
C LYS A 268 -16.70 5.91 6.10
N ARG A 269 -15.54 6.51 6.37
CA ARG A 269 -14.72 6.23 7.53
C ARG A 269 -14.78 7.41 8.47
N ASP A 270 -15.23 7.14 9.70
CA ASP A 270 -15.37 8.11 10.77
C ASP A 270 -14.48 7.73 11.95
N GLY A 271 -14.05 8.74 12.70
CA GLY A 271 -13.26 8.54 13.91
C GLY A 271 -11.83 8.03 13.63
N ILE A 272 -11.24 8.39 12.50
CA ILE A 272 -9.84 8.08 12.20
C ILE A 272 -8.97 8.74 13.27
N LEU A 273 -8.09 7.93 13.86
CA LEU A 273 -7.16 8.40 14.88
C LEU A 273 -6.05 9.22 14.23
N ILE A 274 -6.05 10.51 14.50
CA ILE A 274 -5.05 11.46 14.00
C ILE A 274 -4.53 12.35 15.14
N THR A 275 -3.30 12.83 14.99
CA THR A 275 -2.75 13.86 15.87
C THR A 275 -3.53 15.16 15.67
N ARG A 276 -3.92 15.82 16.77
CA ARG A 276 -4.61 17.11 16.71
C ARG A 276 -3.71 18.17 16.10
N LYS A 277 -4.19 18.84 15.06
CA LYS A 277 -3.44 19.89 14.36
C LYS A 277 -3.90 21.30 14.76
N THR A 278 -5.04 21.40 15.44
CA THR A 278 -5.62 22.66 15.90
C THR A 278 -5.09 23.12 17.27
N VAL A 279 -4.14 22.38 17.88
CA VAL A 279 -3.51 22.78 19.14
C VAL A 279 -2.53 23.93 18.87
N PRO A 280 -2.73 25.11 19.50
CA PRO A 280 -1.82 26.23 19.30
C PRO A 280 -0.40 25.92 19.81
N VAL A 281 0.62 26.38 19.09
CA VAL A 281 2.04 26.23 19.50
C VAL A 281 2.29 26.82 20.89
N LEU A 282 1.60 27.92 21.23
CA LEU A 282 1.68 28.57 22.55
C LEU A 282 1.19 27.69 23.72
N ALA A 283 0.48 26.59 23.42
CA ALA A 283 0.06 25.64 24.46
C ALA A 283 1.22 24.81 25.03
N GLY A 284 2.44 24.92 24.43
CA GLY A 284 3.65 24.26 24.90
C GLY A 284 3.77 22.79 24.54
N PHE A 285 2.80 22.23 23.80
CA PHE A 285 2.93 20.87 23.27
C PHE A 285 3.90 20.83 22.12
N SER A 286 4.76 19.82 22.08
CA SER A 286 5.69 19.57 20.98
C SER A 286 5.41 18.21 20.35
N GLY A 287 5.40 18.13 19.03
CA GLY A 287 5.39 16.90 18.24
C GLY A 287 4.68 15.69 18.85
N ALA A 288 5.45 14.82 19.50
CA ALA A 288 4.95 13.56 20.09
C ALA A 288 4.03 13.75 21.32
N SER A 289 4.06 14.91 21.98
CA SER A 289 3.20 15.17 23.14
C SER A 289 1.80 15.67 22.77
N ILE A 290 1.55 16.03 21.50
CA ILE A 290 0.21 16.41 21.05
C ILE A 290 -0.73 15.20 21.10
N PRO A 291 -1.87 15.27 21.81
CA PRO A 291 -2.76 14.13 21.97
C PRO A 291 -3.40 13.72 20.64
N VAL A 292 -3.48 12.42 20.42
CA VAL A 292 -4.21 11.82 19.30
C VAL A 292 -5.69 11.71 19.63
N GLY A 293 -6.55 11.88 18.65
CA GLY A 293 -8.01 11.77 18.82
C GLY A 293 -8.71 11.17 17.60
N ASN A 294 -9.95 10.72 17.80
CA ASN A 294 -10.83 10.19 16.73
C ASN A 294 -11.46 11.35 15.94
N LEU A 295 -10.66 12.13 15.24
CA LEU A 295 -11.07 13.39 14.62
C LEU A 295 -11.18 13.31 13.09
N GLY A 296 -10.45 12.39 12.47
CA GLY A 296 -10.39 12.28 11.02
C GLY A 296 -11.62 11.62 10.41
N LYS A 297 -11.99 12.08 9.20
CA LYS A 297 -13.06 11.49 8.39
C LYS A 297 -12.60 11.39 6.94
N ALA A 298 -12.92 10.28 6.29
CA ALA A 298 -12.62 10.06 4.88
C ALA A 298 -13.78 9.34 4.18
N GLU A 299 -13.87 9.53 2.88
CA GLU A 299 -14.80 8.79 2.01
C GLU A 299 -14.00 8.10 0.92
N ASN A 300 -14.36 6.88 0.57
CA ASN A 300 -13.86 6.16 -0.60
C ASN A 300 -15.02 5.60 -1.40
N LYS A 301 -14.94 5.68 -2.73
CA LYS A 301 -15.95 5.14 -3.64
C LYS A 301 -15.29 4.64 -4.91
N GLY A 302 -15.90 3.64 -5.52
CA GLY A 302 -15.35 3.07 -6.73
C GLY A 302 -16.22 2.04 -7.39
N ILE A 303 -15.66 1.46 -8.43
CA ILE A 303 -16.22 0.35 -9.19
C ILE A 303 -15.13 -0.71 -9.37
N GLU A 304 -15.51 -1.96 -9.22
CA GLU A 304 -14.68 -3.12 -9.46
C GLU A 304 -15.37 -4.06 -10.43
N THR A 305 -14.61 -4.62 -11.36
CA THR A 305 -15.12 -5.58 -12.34
C THR A 305 -14.18 -6.75 -12.50
N ALA A 306 -14.74 -7.93 -12.70
CA ALA A 306 -14.02 -9.13 -13.10
C ALA A 306 -14.74 -9.79 -14.26
N LEU A 307 -13.99 -10.07 -15.33
CA LEU A 307 -14.45 -10.74 -16.53
C LEU A 307 -13.69 -12.03 -16.72
N GLU A 308 -14.38 -13.13 -16.94
CA GLU A 308 -13.81 -14.39 -17.37
C GLU A 308 -14.56 -14.88 -18.61
N VAL A 309 -13.81 -15.31 -19.63
CA VAL A 309 -14.34 -15.98 -20.80
C VAL A 309 -13.60 -17.27 -20.97
N LYS A 310 -14.26 -18.42 -20.95
CA LYS A 310 -13.62 -19.72 -21.15
C LYS A 310 -14.47 -20.63 -22.00
N LYS A 311 -13.84 -21.23 -23.00
CA LYS A 311 -14.52 -22.20 -23.88
C LYS A 311 -13.56 -23.26 -24.38
N ARG A 312 -14.05 -24.48 -24.44
CA ARG A 312 -13.41 -25.58 -25.16
C ARG A 312 -14.25 -25.88 -26.41
N VAL A 313 -13.60 -25.80 -27.56
CA VAL A 313 -14.22 -26.07 -28.86
C VAL A 313 -14.07 -27.54 -29.23
N ALA A 314 -14.99 -28.07 -30.03
CA ALA A 314 -15.01 -29.49 -30.43
C ALA A 314 -13.71 -29.97 -31.12
N ASN A 315 -12.97 -29.07 -31.79
CA ASN A 315 -11.69 -29.39 -32.45
C ASN A 315 -10.49 -29.50 -31.46
N GLY A 316 -10.76 -29.39 -30.13
CA GLY A 316 -9.73 -29.48 -29.11
C GLY A 316 -9.07 -28.14 -28.74
N LEU A 317 -9.48 -27.04 -29.38
CA LEU A 317 -9.04 -25.70 -28.99
C LEU A 317 -9.68 -25.31 -27.65
N PHE A 318 -8.86 -24.92 -26.69
CA PHE A 318 -9.29 -24.28 -25.45
C PHE A 318 -8.77 -22.85 -25.41
N TYR A 319 -9.62 -21.91 -25.04
CA TYR A 319 -9.20 -20.56 -24.71
C TYR A 319 -9.88 -20.07 -23.43
N SER A 320 -9.09 -19.34 -22.66
CA SER A 320 -9.55 -18.63 -21.46
C SER A 320 -9.01 -17.22 -21.52
N LEU A 321 -9.88 -16.23 -21.38
CA LEU A 321 -9.52 -14.83 -21.20
C LEU A 321 -10.00 -14.40 -19.83
N ARG A 322 -9.21 -13.61 -19.13
CA ARG A 322 -9.59 -13.02 -17.83
C ARG A 322 -9.14 -11.58 -17.76
N GLY A 323 -9.95 -10.77 -17.12
CA GLY A 323 -9.64 -9.37 -16.89
C GLY A 323 -10.26 -8.90 -15.58
N ASN A 324 -9.57 -8.01 -14.92
CA ASN A 324 -10.09 -7.28 -13.78
C ASN A 324 -9.77 -5.79 -13.93
N PHE A 325 -10.65 -4.98 -13.41
CA PHE A 325 -10.50 -3.53 -13.40
C PHE A 325 -11.05 -3.00 -12.09
N SER A 326 -10.30 -2.11 -11.46
CA SER A 326 -10.71 -1.40 -10.25
C SER A 326 -10.44 0.09 -10.44
N PHE A 327 -11.45 0.90 -10.17
CA PHE A 327 -11.33 2.33 -10.00
C PHE A 327 -11.80 2.71 -8.60
N ALA A 328 -10.93 3.33 -7.81
CA ALA A 328 -11.25 3.79 -6.47
C ALA A 328 -10.76 5.21 -6.26
N ARG A 329 -11.63 6.07 -5.73
CA ARG A 329 -11.28 7.46 -5.39
C ARG A 329 -11.68 7.78 -3.97
N ASN A 330 -10.67 8.10 -3.18
CA ASN A 330 -10.87 8.59 -1.82
C ASN A 330 -10.86 10.13 -1.75
N LYS A 331 -11.35 10.65 -0.65
CA LYS A 331 -11.19 12.06 -0.28
C LYS A 331 -11.19 12.25 1.23
N ILE A 332 -10.42 13.22 1.67
CA ILE A 332 -10.45 13.72 3.04
C ILE A 332 -11.72 14.53 3.24
N ILE A 333 -12.48 14.22 4.29
CA ILE A 333 -13.64 15.00 4.69
C ILE A 333 -13.27 15.93 5.84
N GLU A 334 -12.48 15.39 6.82
CA GLU A 334 -12.01 16.12 7.99
C GLU A 334 -10.65 15.56 8.43
N ASN A 335 -9.72 16.42 8.78
CA ASN A 335 -8.36 16.06 9.22
C ASN A 335 -7.81 16.94 10.36
N ASP A 336 -8.70 17.66 11.08
CA ASP A 336 -8.39 18.56 12.19
C ASP A 336 -7.32 19.63 11.84
N GLU A 337 -7.29 20.07 10.58
CA GLU A 337 -6.39 21.16 10.16
C GLU A 337 -7.08 22.53 10.31
N PRO A 338 -6.37 23.55 10.82
CA PRO A 338 -6.84 24.93 10.73
C PRO A 338 -7.15 25.29 9.27
N LYS A 339 -8.12 26.16 9.07
CA LYS A 339 -8.40 26.65 7.71
C LYS A 339 -7.14 27.34 7.16
N PRO A 340 -6.57 26.89 6.04
CA PRO A 340 -5.38 27.53 5.47
C PRO A 340 -5.67 28.96 5.02
N LYS A 341 -4.64 29.77 4.93
CA LYS A 341 -4.74 31.15 4.44
C LYS A 341 -5.35 31.23 3.03
N TYR A 342 -5.00 30.27 2.19
CA TYR A 342 -5.50 30.17 0.83
C TYR A 342 -6.26 28.86 0.63
N GLU A 343 -7.44 28.92 0.02
CA GLU A 343 -8.33 27.77 -0.17
C GLU A 343 -7.70 26.63 -1.01
N TYR A 344 -6.83 26.98 -1.97
CA TYR A 344 -6.15 25.98 -2.79
C TYR A 344 -5.18 25.08 -2.01
N GLN A 345 -4.79 25.46 -0.80
CA GLN A 345 -3.96 24.69 0.10
C GLN A 345 -4.79 23.74 1.02
N ASP A 346 -6.11 23.82 0.98
CA ASP A 346 -6.95 22.97 1.84
C ASP A 346 -6.87 21.51 1.37
N ALA A 347 -6.47 20.63 2.28
CA ALA A 347 -6.40 19.18 2.02
C ALA A 347 -7.80 18.54 2.02
N ARG A 348 -8.81 19.16 2.66
CA ARG A 348 -10.19 18.67 2.67
C ARG A 348 -10.79 18.69 1.27
N GLY A 349 -11.50 17.62 0.91
CA GLY A 349 -12.00 17.41 -0.44
C GLY A 349 -10.98 16.85 -1.43
N ARG A 350 -9.69 16.80 -1.07
CA ARG A 350 -8.61 16.20 -1.87
C ARG A 350 -8.42 14.73 -1.51
N ARG A 351 -7.57 14.01 -2.29
CA ARG A 351 -7.18 12.62 -1.99
C ARG A 351 -6.31 12.57 -0.72
N ILE A 352 -6.30 11.45 -0.03
CA ILE A 352 -5.54 11.29 1.22
C ILE A 352 -4.03 11.50 0.99
N ASP A 353 -3.49 11.02 -0.12
CA ASP A 353 -2.08 11.14 -0.50
C ASP A 353 -1.85 12.14 -1.64
N GLN A 354 -2.69 13.19 -1.72
CA GLN A 354 -2.50 14.28 -2.66
C GLN A 354 -1.20 15.02 -2.36
N THR A 355 -0.32 15.08 -3.33
CA THR A 355 0.90 15.86 -3.23
C THR A 355 0.60 17.35 -3.42
N PHE A 356 1.13 18.18 -2.51
CA PHE A 356 1.18 19.62 -2.66
C PHE A 356 2.60 20.04 -3.03
N GLY A 357 2.73 20.86 -4.05
CA GLY A 357 4.03 21.27 -4.56
C GLY A 357 3.94 22.51 -5.44
N LEU A 358 5.10 22.99 -5.86
CA LEU A 358 5.24 24.18 -6.69
C LEU A 358 4.99 23.86 -8.16
N VAL A 359 4.49 24.84 -8.90
CA VAL A 359 4.34 24.77 -10.35
C VAL A 359 5.59 25.33 -11.01
N ALA A 360 6.41 24.48 -11.64
CA ALA A 360 7.61 24.90 -12.35
C ALA A 360 7.24 25.51 -13.71
N LEU A 361 7.86 26.65 -14.02
CA LEU A 361 7.73 27.36 -15.29
C LEU A 361 8.91 27.11 -16.26
N GLY A 362 9.91 26.35 -15.81
CA GLY A 362 11.17 26.10 -16.52
C GLY A 362 12.35 26.51 -15.66
N PHE A 363 13.41 26.97 -16.33
CA PHE A 363 14.64 27.43 -15.69
C PHE A 363 14.85 28.93 -15.92
N PHE A 364 15.45 29.59 -14.94
CA PHE A 364 15.92 30.97 -15.16
C PHE A 364 16.96 31.02 -16.27
N LYS A 365 16.77 31.93 -17.21
CA LYS A 365 17.64 32.07 -18.38
C LYS A 365 18.95 32.81 -18.06
N ASP A 366 18.83 33.95 -17.38
CA ASP A 366 19.90 34.87 -17.05
C ASP A 366 19.56 35.68 -15.79
N GLN A 367 20.45 36.64 -15.43
CA GLN A 367 20.27 37.52 -14.28
C GLN A 367 19.11 38.50 -14.43
N ASP A 368 18.79 38.89 -15.66
CA ASP A 368 17.70 39.82 -15.92
C ASP A 368 16.34 39.12 -15.79
N ASP A 369 16.26 37.85 -16.21
CA ASP A 369 15.08 37.02 -15.95
C ASP A 369 14.83 36.81 -14.43
N ILE A 370 15.90 36.63 -13.64
CA ILE A 370 15.80 36.54 -12.18
C ILE A 370 15.29 37.85 -11.58
N LYS A 371 15.85 39.01 -11.98
CA LYS A 371 15.46 40.32 -11.46
C LYS A 371 14.01 40.69 -11.78
N ASN A 372 13.51 40.27 -12.94
CA ASN A 372 12.17 40.56 -13.43
C ASN A 372 11.13 39.52 -13.00
N SER A 373 11.51 38.54 -12.17
CA SER A 373 10.63 37.45 -11.67
C SER A 373 10.34 37.61 -10.19
N PRO A 374 9.25 37.03 -9.68
CA PRO A 374 8.99 36.97 -8.25
C PRO A 374 10.16 36.34 -7.49
N LYS A 375 10.45 36.89 -6.31
CA LYS A 375 11.58 36.44 -5.48
C LYS A 375 11.30 35.07 -4.93
N GLN A 376 12.16 34.09 -5.18
CA GLN A 376 12.08 32.76 -4.58
C GLN A 376 12.83 32.70 -3.25
N THR A 377 12.21 32.15 -2.20
CA THR A 377 12.71 32.23 -0.82
C THR A 377 13.37 30.94 -0.31
N PHE A 378 13.36 29.85 -1.10
CA PHE A 378 13.88 28.55 -0.69
C PHE A 378 15.40 28.49 -0.57
N GLN A 379 16.07 29.47 -1.14
CA GLN A 379 17.53 29.62 -1.10
C GLN A 379 17.92 31.10 -1.14
N SER A 380 19.04 31.45 -0.50
CA SER A 380 19.51 32.85 -0.43
C SER A 380 19.90 33.43 -1.78
N THR A 381 20.41 32.62 -2.70
CA THR A 381 20.89 33.04 -4.01
C THR A 381 20.33 32.10 -5.08
N VAL A 382 19.54 32.63 -5.99
CA VAL A 382 19.05 31.97 -7.19
C VAL A 382 19.96 32.33 -8.37
N ARG A 383 20.19 31.40 -9.27
CA ARG A 383 21.11 31.50 -10.39
C ARG A 383 20.45 31.15 -11.72
N PRO A 384 20.97 31.57 -12.87
CA PRO A 384 20.58 31.05 -14.16
C PRO A 384 20.69 29.50 -14.16
N GLY A 385 19.67 28.81 -14.66
CA GLY A 385 19.57 27.36 -14.63
C GLY A 385 18.90 26.77 -13.40
N ASP A 386 18.61 27.54 -12.37
CA ASP A 386 17.74 27.13 -11.28
C ASP A 386 16.28 27.10 -11.74
N ILE A 387 15.46 26.26 -11.06
CA ILE A 387 14.05 26.15 -11.40
C ILE A 387 13.31 27.45 -11.06
N LYS A 388 12.57 27.96 -12.02
CA LYS A 388 11.66 29.09 -11.88
C LYS A 388 10.26 28.57 -11.53
N TYR A 389 9.71 29.03 -10.43
CA TYR A 389 8.37 28.63 -9.96
C TYR A 389 7.35 29.73 -10.15
N LYS A 390 6.09 29.33 -10.27
CA LYS A 390 4.96 30.24 -10.41
C LYS A 390 4.57 30.79 -9.03
N ASP A 391 4.45 32.09 -8.95
CA ASP A 391 3.75 32.82 -7.89
C ASP A 391 2.24 32.60 -8.10
N ILE A 392 1.62 31.87 -7.20
CA ILE A 392 0.21 31.47 -7.31
C ILE A 392 -0.71 32.52 -6.68
N ASN A 393 -0.28 33.12 -5.57
CA ASN A 393 -1.07 34.10 -4.83
C ASN A 393 -0.90 35.53 -5.36
N GLY A 394 0.12 35.78 -6.19
CA GLY A 394 0.39 37.07 -6.84
C GLY A 394 0.98 38.12 -5.91
N ASP A 395 1.66 37.72 -4.83
CA ASP A 395 2.24 38.67 -3.86
C ASP A 395 3.68 39.11 -4.19
N GLY A 396 4.24 38.62 -5.31
CA GLY A 396 5.60 38.93 -5.76
C GLY A 396 6.68 38.06 -5.11
N VAL A 397 6.33 37.10 -4.31
CA VAL A 397 7.23 36.16 -3.61
C VAL A 397 6.79 34.75 -3.86
N VAL A 398 7.72 33.84 -4.14
CA VAL A 398 7.45 32.42 -4.22
C VAL A 398 7.94 31.73 -2.94
N ASP A 399 7.00 31.20 -2.18
CA ASP A 399 7.25 30.55 -0.90
C ASP A 399 6.33 29.34 -0.64
N GLU A 400 6.18 28.92 0.61
CA GLU A 400 5.30 27.81 1.01
C GLU A 400 3.82 28.07 0.69
N TYR A 401 3.42 29.33 0.55
CA TYR A 401 2.04 29.69 0.20
C TYR A 401 1.70 29.46 -1.28
N ASP A 402 2.71 29.22 -2.15
CA ASP A 402 2.49 28.91 -3.56
C ASP A 402 2.37 27.41 -3.86
N LYS A 403 2.47 26.57 -2.84
CA LYS A 403 2.26 25.13 -3.00
C LYS A 403 0.78 24.84 -3.23
N VAL A 404 0.47 24.17 -4.34
CA VAL A 404 -0.86 23.75 -4.74
C VAL A 404 -0.93 22.26 -4.90
N ALA A 405 -2.13 21.70 -4.95
CA ALA A 405 -2.31 20.30 -5.30
C ALA A 405 -1.83 20.02 -6.73
N ILE A 406 -0.81 19.19 -6.89
CA ILE A 406 -0.23 18.82 -8.17
C ILE A 406 -0.41 17.33 -8.46
N GLY A 407 -0.68 17.01 -9.72
CA GLY A 407 -0.79 15.64 -10.21
C GLY A 407 -1.94 14.82 -9.63
N ASP A 408 -1.89 13.55 -9.96
CA ASP A 408 -2.72 12.51 -9.36
C ASP A 408 -2.08 12.00 -8.06
N PRO A 409 -2.81 11.25 -7.22
CA PRO A 409 -2.24 10.69 -5.99
C PRO A 409 -1.12 9.69 -6.30
N ARG A 410 -0.24 9.46 -5.32
CA ARG A 410 0.84 8.46 -5.46
C ARG A 410 0.29 7.04 -5.51
N THR A 411 -0.80 6.75 -4.79
CA THR A 411 -1.54 5.49 -4.89
C THR A 411 -2.44 5.54 -6.12
N PRO A 412 -2.32 4.59 -7.07
CA PRO A 412 -3.12 4.59 -8.28
C PRO A 412 -4.63 4.54 -8.00
N GLU A 413 -5.41 5.40 -8.67
CA GLU A 413 -6.88 5.31 -8.64
C GLU A 413 -7.42 4.20 -9.55
N ILE A 414 -6.68 3.82 -10.59
CA ILE A 414 -7.03 2.74 -11.51
C ILE A 414 -5.98 1.64 -11.43
N MET A 415 -6.42 0.42 -11.19
CA MET A 415 -5.62 -0.80 -11.32
C MET A 415 -6.36 -1.79 -12.21
N PHE A 416 -5.63 -2.46 -13.09
CA PHE A 416 -6.20 -3.44 -13.99
C PHE A 416 -5.23 -4.58 -14.29
N GLY A 417 -5.80 -5.72 -14.62
CA GLY A 417 -5.07 -6.85 -15.12
C GLY A 417 -5.88 -7.56 -16.20
N PHE A 418 -5.24 -8.05 -17.22
CA PHE A 418 -5.90 -8.86 -18.25
C PHE A 418 -4.91 -9.86 -18.84
N GLY A 419 -5.45 -10.97 -19.29
CA GLY A 419 -4.63 -12.00 -19.90
C GLY A 419 -5.47 -13.17 -20.35
N GLY A 420 -4.79 -14.19 -20.84
CA GLY A 420 -5.47 -15.38 -21.30
C GLY A 420 -4.54 -16.55 -21.54
N THR A 421 -5.15 -17.70 -21.69
CA THR A 421 -4.50 -18.94 -22.05
C THR A 421 -5.17 -19.50 -23.28
N VAL A 422 -4.37 -19.91 -24.25
CA VAL A 422 -4.81 -20.66 -25.42
C VAL A 422 -4.09 -22.01 -25.42
N ALA A 423 -4.84 -23.09 -25.47
CA ALA A 423 -4.29 -24.42 -25.60
C ALA A 423 -4.90 -25.12 -26.82
N TYR A 424 -4.04 -25.68 -27.66
CA TYR A 424 -4.46 -26.45 -28.84
C TYR A 424 -3.61 -27.67 -28.99
N LYS A 425 -4.26 -28.85 -28.99
CA LYS A 425 -3.58 -30.15 -28.99
C LYS A 425 -2.60 -30.24 -27.81
N ASN A 426 -1.32 -30.21 -28.11
CA ASN A 426 -0.23 -30.37 -27.13
C ASN A 426 0.43 -29.03 -26.72
N PHE A 427 0.10 -27.93 -27.43
CA PHE A 427 0.66 -26.63 -27.14
C PHE A 427 -0.26 -25.83 -26.23
N ASP A 428 0.33 -25.09 -25.30
CA ASP A 428 -0.35 -24.07 -24.50
C ASP A 428 0.50 -22.80 -24.42
N VAL A 429 -0.19 -21.66 -24.47
CA VAL A 429 0.40 -20.33 -24.31
C VAL A 429 -0.46 -19.54 -23.35
N SER A 430 0.17 -18.90 -22.36
CA SER A 430 -0.48 -18.04 -21.40
C SER A 430 0.24 -16.70 -21.32
N LEU A 431 -0.52 -15.61 -21.34
CA LEU A 431 -0.02 -14.23 -21.17
C LEU A 431 -0.86 -13.53 -20.11
N PHE A 432 -0.22 -12.73 -19.27
CA PHE A 432 -0.91 -11.90 -18.30
C PHE A 432 -0.24 -10.54 -18.17
N PHE A 433 -1.06 -9.50 -18.31
CA PHE A 433 -0.67 -8.10 -18.20
C PHE A 433 -1.26 -7.49 -16.93
N THR A 434 -0.51 -6.59 -16.30
CA THR A 434 -0.99 -5.75 -15.20
C THR A 434 -0.63 -4.32 -15.48
N GLY A 435 -1.44 -3.40 -14.96
CA GLY A 435 -1.16 -1.98 -15.11
C GLY A 435 -1.85 -1.14 -14.05
N ALA A 436 -1.39 0.09 -13.96
CA ALA A 436 -1.98 1.12 -13.14
C ALA A 436 -2.06 2.42 -13.92
N ALA A 437 -3.03 3.26 -13.54
CA ALA A 437 -3.23 4.58 -14.13
C ALA A 437 -3.81 5.56 -13.12
N LYS A 438 -3.86 6.84 -13.47
CA LYS A 438 -4.28 7.89 -12.54
C LYS A 438 -3.41 7.89 -11.28
N THR A 439 -2.11 7.95 -11.48
CA THR A 439 -1.10 8.07 -10.43
C THR A 439 0.05 8.94 -10.90
N SER A 440 0.64 9.69 -10.00
CA SER A 440 1.84 10.49 -10.25
C SER A 440 3.04 9.90 -9.52
N PHE A 441 4.16 9.88 -10.20
CA PHE A 441 5.44 9.50 -9.66
C PHE A 441 6.32 10.75 -9.51
N PHE A 442 7.01 10.87 -8.38
CA PHE A 442 7.90 12.01 -8.15
C PHE A 442 9.35 11.53 -8.10
N LEU A 443 10.17 12.11 -8.97
CA LEU A 443 11.61 11.87 -9.01
C LEU A 443 12.25 12.73 -7.91
N GLU A 444 12.31 12.21 -6.69
CA GLU A 444 12.79 12.94 -5.52
C GLU A 444 13.91 12.18 -4.79
N GLY A 445 14.65 12.91 -3.97
CA GLY A 445 15.66 12.36 -3.07
C GLY A 445 17.06 12.27 -3.64
N ALA A 446 17.95 11.71 -2.85
CA ALA A 446 19.39 11.73 -3.06
C ALA A 446 19.90 11.16 -4.40
N THR A 447 19.11 10.32 -5.06
CA THR A 447 19.49 9.75 -6.35
C THR A 447 19.23 10.69 -7.52
N VAL A 448 18.30 11.63 -7.38
CA VAL A 448 17.95 12.58 -8.45
C VAL A 448 18.51 13.97 -8.17
N TYR A 449 18.55 14.36 -6.90
CA TYR A 449 19.10 15.65 -6.49
C TYR A 449 20.63 15.57 -6.44
N PRO A 450 21.33 16.30 -7.34
CA PRO A 450 22.79 16.25 -7.39
C PRO A 450 23.39 16.70 -6.06
N PHE A 451 24.37 15.93 -5.53
CA PHE A 451 25.17 16.30 -4.36
C PHE A 451 24.35 16.70 -3.12
N LEU A 452 23.17 16.11 -2.95
CA LEU A 452 22.34 16.34 -1.75
C LEU A 452 23.15 16.02 -0.47
N ASN A 453 23.05 16.89 0.53
CA ASN A 453 23.83 16.86 1.80
C ASN A 453 25.32 17.17 1.66
N GLY A 454 25.73 17.82 0.57
CA GLY A 454 27.08 18.38 0.43
C GLY A 454 28.04 17.51 -0.37
N GLU A 455 29.25 17.99 -0.46
CA GLU A 455 30.31 17.40 -1.27
C GLU A 455 30.64 15.97 -0.85
N GLY A 456 30.80 15.08 -1.82
CA GLY A 456 31.25 13.72 -1.63
C GLY A 456 30.26 12.76 -0.97
N THR A 457 29.06 13.20 -0.59
CA THR A 457 28.08 12.34 0.07
C THR A 457 27.22 11.56 -0.88
N TRP A 458 26.79 12.19 -1.99
CA TRP A 458 25.93 11.60 -3.01
C TRP A 458 26.43 11.93 -4.41
N ASN A 459 26.23 10.99 -5.33
CA ASN A 459 26.61 11.15 -6.73
C ASN A 459 25.43 11.71 -7.54
N VAL A 460 25.64 11.98 -8.82
CA VAL A 460 24.63 12.41 -9.78
C VAL A 460 24.34 11.29 -10.77
N LEU A 461 23.07 11.05 -11.08
CA LEU A 461 22.70 10.12 -12.16
C LEU A 461 23.16 10.68 -13.51
N ARG A 462 23.65 9.78 -14.38
CA ARG A 462 24.06 10.13 -15.75
C ARG A 462 22.94 10.83 -16.52
N GLU A 463 21.70 10.33 -16.41
CA GLU A 463 20.50 10.94 -17.01
C GLU A 463 20.32 12.40 -16.58
N VAL A 464 20.54 12.71 -15.29
CA VAL A 464 20.45 14.08 -14.76
C VAL A 464 21.61 14.92 -15.28
N TYR A 465 22.82 14.39 -15.24
CA TYR A 465 24.02 15.11 -15.70
C TYR A 465 23.98 15.43 -17.19
N ASP A 466 23.64 14.45 -18.04
CA ASP A 466 23.62 14.62 -19.51
C ASP A 466 22.50 15.55 -19.97
N ASN A 467 21.39 15.65 -19.22
CA ASN A 467 20.24 16.49 -19.56
C ASN A 467 20.10 17.72 -18.64
N ARG A 468 21.18 18.10 -17.92
CA ARG A 468 21.20 19.31 -17.09
C ARG A 468 21.19 20.61 -17.89
N TRP A 469 20.77 21.65 -17.23
CA TRP A 469 20.88 22.99 -17.78
C TRP A 469 22.36 23.45 -17.80
N THR A 470 22.78 23.99 -18.95
CA THR A 470 24.00 24.78 -19.18
C THR A 470 23.63 25.91 -20.12
N SER A 471 24.49 26.90 -20.28
CA SER A 471 24.27 27.98 -21.27
C SER A 471 24.03 27.45 -22.68
N GLU A 472 24.64 26.30 -23.03
CA GLU A 472 24.53 25.69 -24.36
C GLU A 472 23.26 24.81 -24.48
N THR A 473 22.81 24.18 -23.38
CA THR A 473 21.65 23.27 -23.35
C THR A 473 20.38 23.93 -22.84
N ALA A 474 20.38 25.23 -22.58
CA ALA A 474 19.27 25.97 -21.96
C ALA A 474 17.89 25.71 -22.62
N ALA A 475 17.85 25.51 -23.93
CA ALA A 475 16.62 25.27 -24.68
C ALA A 475 16.11 23.82 -24.61
N THR A 476 16.98 22.86 -24.27
CA THR A 476 16.67 21.41 -24.31
C THR A 476 16.82 20.73 -22.97
N ALA A 477 17.32 21.42 -21.95
CA ALA A 477 17.56 20.90 -20.62
C ALA A 477 16.26 20.34 -19.99
N LYS A 478 16.36 19.18 -19.35
CA LYS A 478 15.28 18.54 -18.61
C LYS A 478 15.44 18.63 -17.09
N TYR A 479 16.66 18.99 -16.64
CA TYR A 479 17.02 19.10 -15.23
C TYR A 479 17.72 20.45 -14.99
N PRO A 480 17.64 20.97 -13.76
CA PRO A 480 18.29 22.25 -13.43
C PRO A 480 19.80 22.15 -13.51
N ILE A 481 20.45 23.29 -13.31
CA ILE A 481 21.91 23.37 -13.17
C ILE A 481 22.39 22.44 -12.05
N VAL A 482 23.49 21.75 -12.31
CA VAL A 482 24.16 20.89 -11.30
C VAL A 482 25.24 21.71 -10.61
N LEU A 483 25.13 21.86 -9.31
CA LEU A 483 26.07 22.61 -8.47
C LEU A 483 26.72 21.67 -7.48
N ASN A 484 27.97 21.93 -7.11
CA ASN A 484 28.71 21.21 -6.09
C ASN A 484 28.32 21.69 -4.66
N ALA A 485 27.03 21.90 -4.44
CA ALA A 485 26.47 22.34 -3.17
C ALA A 485 24.96 22.04 -3.16
N ASN A 486 24.37 22.07 -1.96
CA ASN A 486 22.93 21.98 -1.84
C ASN A 486 22.22 23.11 -2.61
N SER A 487 21.26 22.73 -3.44
CA SER A 487 20.42 23.67 -4.19
C SER A 487 18.96 23.52 -3.73
N TYR A 488 18.65 24.02 -2.55
CA TYR A 488 17.34 23.89 -1.91
C TYR A 488 16.19 24.43 -2.76
N ASN A 489 16.46 25.46 -3.61
CA ASN A 489 15.50 25.93 -4.59
C ASN A 489 15.13 24.81 -5.57
N ASN A 490 16.12 24.05 -6.05
CA ASN A 490 15.90 23.00 -7.03
C ASN A 490 15.40 21.67 -6.42
N TYR A 491 15.40 21.54 -5.07
CA TYR A 491 14.97 20.33 -4.37
C TYR A 491 13.53 20.40 -3.86
N GLN A 492 12.79 21.44 -4.29
CA GLN A 492 11.38 21.55 -3.92
C GLN A 492 10.52 20.54 -4.68
N THR A 493 9.57 19.91 -3.96
CA THR A 493 8.52 19.11 -4.59
C THR A 493 7.75 19.97 -5.59
N SER A 494 7.76 19.60 -6.85
CA SER A 494 7.22 20.43 -7.91
C SER A 494 6.84 19.62 -9.16
N THR A 495 6.15 20.28 -10.07
CA THR A 495 5.81 19.70 -11.37
C THR A 495 7.04 19.37 -12.23
N MET A 496 8.22 19.93 -11.92
CA MET A 496 9.49 19.62 -12.60
C MET A 496 9.84 18.12 -12.46
N TYR A 497 9.68 17.58 -11.27
CA TYR A 497 10.02 16.20 -10.95
C TYR A 497 8.85 15.24 -11.04
N MET A 498 7.65 15.76 -11.31
CA MET A 498 6.45 14.94 -11.48
C MET A 498 6.48 14.21 -12.83
N ARG A 499 6.13 12.94 -12.80
CA ARG A 499 5.96 12.07 -13.98
C ARG A 499 4.61 11.39 -13.91
N ASN A 500 4.05 11.06 -15.08
CA ASN A 500 2.90 10.17 -15.13
C ASN A 500 3.35 8.77 -14.67
N GLY A 501 2.77 8.27 -13.56
CA GLY A 501 3.08 6.98 -12.98
C GLY A 501 2.35 5.80 -13.64
N SER A 502 1.54 6.05 -14.67
CA SER A 502 0.81 4.98 -15.38
C SER A 502 1.75 4.05 -16.11
N TYR A 503 1.43 2.75 -16.07
CA TYR A 503 2.22 1.73 -16.76
C TYR A 503 1.36 0.54 -17.20
N LEU A 504 1.89 -0.24 -18.13
CA LEU A 504 1.42 -1.56 -18.53
C LEU A 504 2.61 -2.52 -18.54
N ARG A 505 2.48 -3.65 -17.84
CA ARG A 505 3.55 -4.66 -17.71
C ARG A 505 3.07 -6.03 -18.18
N LEU A 506 3.85 -6.69 -19.03
CA LEU A 506 3.73 -8.13 -19.26
C LEU A 506 4.27 -8.85 -18.03
N LYS A 507 3.36 -9.14 -17.08
CA LYS A 507 3.66 -9.67 -15.75
C LYS A 507 4.14 -11.10 -15.82
N SER A 508 3.45 -11.92 -16.62
CA SER A 508 3.86 -13.31 -16.89
C SER A 508 3.53 -13.73 -18.31
N ALA A 509 4.41 -14.52 -18.87
CA ALA A 509 4.18 -15.25 -20.11
C ALA A 509 4.69 -16.68 -19.95
N GLU A 510 3.95 -17.64 -20.46
CA GLU A 510 4.34 -19.04 -20.44
C GLU A 510 3.99 -19.69 -21.78
N ILE A 511 4.89 -20.54 -22.29
CA ILE A 511 4.66 -21.43 -23.40
C ILE A 511 4.99 -22.85 -22.95
N GLY A 512 4.11 -23.79 -23.22
CA GLY A 512 4.26 -25.19 -22.85
C GLY A 512 3.97 -26.15 -24.02
N TYR A 513 4.60 -27.31 -23.97
CA TYR A 513 4.32 -28.43 -24.85
C TYR A 513 4.22 -29.71 -24.04
N THR A 514 3.12 -30.43 -24.18
CA THR A 514 2.84 -31.69 -23.47
C THR A 514 3.04 -32.89 -24.37
N PHE A 515 4.02 -33.69 -24.05
CA PHE A 515 4.29 -34.97 -24.73
C PHE A 515 3.37 -36.07 -24.17
N LYS A 516 2.71 -36.78 -25.05
CA LYS A 516 1.86 -37.95 -24.77
C LYS A 516 2.13 -39.05 -25.79
N GLY A 517 1.84 -40.29 -25.44
CA GLY A 517 1.89 -41.42 -26.40
C GLY A 517 2.65 -42.63 -25.89
N ARG A 518 2.68 -43.69 -26.69
CA ARG A 518 3.14 -45.04 -26.33
C ARG A 518 4.53 -45.09 -25.67
N LEU A 519 5.45 -44.22 -26.05
CA LEU A 519 6.81 -44.21 -25.47
C LEU A 519 6.75 -43.74 -24.00
N ILE A 520 5.95 -42.69 -23.72
CA ILE A 520 5.74 -42.15 -22.38
C ILE A 520 4.95 -43.14 -21.53
N ASP A 521 3.94 -43.79 -22.13
CA ASP A 521 3.15 -44.84 -21.48
C ASP A 521 4.01 -46.02 -20.99
N LYS A 522 5.03 -46.42 -21.78
CA LYS A 522 5.99 -47.48 -21.42
C LYS A 522 6.89 -47.11 -20.24
N MET A 523 7.05 -45.83 -19.97
CA MET A 523 7.84 -45.30 -18.85
C MET A 523 6.98 -45.11 -17.58
N PHE A 524 5.77 -45.66 -17.53
CA PHE A 524 4.80 -45.48 -16.42
C PHE A 524 4.39 -44.03 -16.19
N MET A 525 4.48 -43.20 -17.22
CA MET A 525 4.11 -41.80 -17.20
C MET A 525 2.84 -41.57 -18.01
N ASP A 526 1.96 -40.66 -17.53
CA ASP A 526 0.78 -40.22 -18.28
C ASP A 526 1.16 -39.14 -19.31
N ASN A 527 1.97 -38.19 -18.90
CA ASN A 527 2.50 -37.16 -19.78
C ASN A 527 3.75 -36.49 -19.21
N ILE A 528 4.51 -35.84 -20.10
CA ILE A 528 5.63 -34.96 -19.78
C ILE A 528 5.34 -33.60 -20.39
N ARG A 529 5.24 -32.54 -19.58
CA ARG A 529 5.10 -31.16 -20.06
C ARG A 529 6.43 -30.44 -19.91
N LEU A 530 6.97 -29.91 -21.01
CA LEU A 530 8.08 -28.97 -21.02
C LEU A 530 7.51 -27.57 -21.12
N PHE A 531 8.04 -26.63 -20.37
CA PHE A 531 7.59 -25.23 -20.42
C PHE A 531 8.74 -24.25 -20.21
N CYS A 532 8.53 -23.06 -20.78
CA CYS A 532 9.33 -21.87 -20.51
C CYS A 532 8.38 -20.80 -20.00
N ASN A 533 8.67 -20.23 -18.85
CA ASN A 533 7.93 -19.08 -18.37
C ASN A 533 8.83 -17.90 -18.03
N GLY A 534 8.28 -16.72 -18.16
CA GLY A 534 8.96 -15.48 -17.85
C GLY A 534 8.09 -14.56 -17.01
N GLN A 535 8.74 -13.77 -16.15
CA GLN A 535 8.09 -12.77 -15.33
C GLN A 535 8.70 -11.39 -15.57
N ASN A 536 7.85 -10.36 -15.50
CA ASN A 536 8.22 -8.94 -15.67
C ASN A 536 8.97 -8.68 -17.00
N LEU A 537 8.53 -9.33 -18.11
CA LEU A 537 9.27 -9.38 -19.37
C LEU A 537 9.33 -8.03 -20.09
N LEU A 538 8.27 -7.24 -20.02
CA LEU A 538 8.15 -5.93 -20.68
C LEU A 538 7.38 -4.98 -19.78
N THR A 539 7.86 -3.74 -19.67
CA THR A 539 7.14 -2.65 -19.01
C THR A 539 7.07 -1.45 -19.94
N LEU A 540 5.87 -0.96 -20.20
CA LEU A 540 5.59 0.28 -20.92
C LEU A 540 5.18 1.32 -19.89
N ASP A 541 5.97 2.38 -19.74
CA ASP A 541 5.78 3.43 -18.74
C ASP A 541 6.24 4.80 -19.26
N TYR A 542 5.95 5.85 -18.51
CA TYR A 542 6.35 7.23 -18.81
C TYR A 542 7.54 7.71 -17.98
N ILE A 543 7.99 6.93 -16.98
CA ILE A 543 9.06 7.34 -16.06
C ILE A 543 10.44 7.10 -16.67
N LYS A 544 10.65 5.95 -17.31
CA LYS A 544 11.83 5.49 -18.08
C LYS A 544 13.11 5.23 -17.27
N ILE A 545 13.37 5.94 -16.20
CA ILE A 545 14.64 5.86 -15.45
C ILE A 545 14.58 4.93 -14.23
N VAL A 546 13.37 4.61 -13.75
CA VAL A 546 13.14 3.69 -12.64
C VAL A 546 11.90 2.86 -12.90
N ASP A 547 11.75 1.77 -12.17
CA ASP A 547 10.55 0.94 -12.24
C ASP A 547 9.33 1.70 -11.67
N PRO A 548 8.19 1.76 -12.39
CA PRO A 548 7.01 2.49 -11.94
C PRO A 548 6.38 1.94 -10.66
N GLU A 549 6.66 0.68 -10.28
CA GLU A 549 6.21 0.09 -9.02
C GLU A 549 7.19 0.33 -7.85
N SER A 550 8.34 0.96 -8.11
CA SER A 550 9.30 1.34 -7.06
C SER A 550 8.80 2.58 -6.30
N ASN A 551 7.92 2.37 -5.36
CA ASN A 551 7.27 3.42 -4.59
C ASN A 551 8.29 4.44 -4.01
N ASN A 552 8.41 5.60 -4.65
CA ASN A 552 9.28 6.74 -4.28
C ASN A 552 10.80 6.50 -4.20
N GLY A 553 11.30 5.39 -4.74
CA GLY A 553 12.71 5.07 -4.56
C GLY A 553 13.48 4.96 -5.86
N VAL A 554 14.03 6.07 -6.37
CA VAL A 554 15.01 5.99 -7.46
C VAL A 554 16.23 5.14 -7.07
N GLY A 555 16.48 4.97 -5.75
CA GLY A 555 17.53 4.12 -5.21
C GLY A 555 17.13 2.67 -4.93
N ASN A 556 15.89 2.27 -5.17
CA ASN A 556 15.45 0.90 -4.95
C ASN A 556 15.93 -0.02 -6.07
N TYR A 557 16.21 -1.27 -5.71
CA TYR A 557 16.58 -2.28 -6.70
C TYR A 557 15.41 -2.53 -7.66
N PRO A 558 15.63 -2.46 -8.99
CA PRO A 558 14.54 -2.61 -9.95
C PRO A 558 13.96 -4.02 -9.94
N MET A 559 12.69 -4.13 -10.35
CA MET A 559 12.04 -5.42 -10.53
C MET A 559 12.81 -6.28 -11.53
N GLN A 560 13.16 -7.49 -11.10
CA GLN A 560 13.92 -8.42 -11.93
C GLN A 560 13.05 -9.04 -13.02
N ARG A 561 13.65 -9.18 -14.21
CA ARG A 561 13.15 -10.04 -15.27
C ARG A 561 13.65 -11.44 -15.01
N THR A 562 12.73 -12.41 -14.93
CA THR A 562 13.08 -13.81 -14.66
C THR A 562 12.58 -14.68 -15.80
N ILE A 563 13.40 -15.60 -16.26
CA ILE A 563 13.04 -16.62 -17.26
C ILE A 563 13.40 -17.97 -16.66
N ASN A 564 12.44 -18.89 -16.64
CA ASN A 564 12.60 -20.24 -16.13
C ASN A 564 12.25 -21.25 -17.19
N PHE A 565 13.01 -22.32 -17.22
CA PHE A 565 12.72 -23.53 -17.99
C PHE A 565 12.40 -24.65 -17.01
N GLY A 566 11.34 -25.39 -17.28
CA GLY A 566 10.91 -26.45 -16.39
C GLY A 566 10.27 -27.61 -17.13
N PHE A 567 10.17 -28.72 -16.42
CA PHE A 567 9.41 -29.87 -16.85
C PHE A 567 8.51 -30.38 -15.72
N GLN A 568 7.40 -30.93 -16.10
CA GLN A 568 6.44 -31.58 -15.19
C GLN A 568 6.16 -32.98 -15.71
N ILE A 569 6.29 -33.96 -14.85
CA ILE A 569 6.02 -35.37 -15.15
C ILE A 569 4.82 -35.78 -14.32
N ASN A 570 3.79 -36.33 -14.99
CA ASN A 570 2.66 -36.96 -14.33
C ASN A 570 2.80 -38.47 -14.49
N PHE A 571 2.88 -39.20 -13.40
CA PHE A 571 2.92 -40.65 -13.38
C PHE A 571 1.50 -41.22 -13.35
N LYS A 572 1.34 -42.47 -13.84
CA LYS A 572 0.06 -43.20 -13.83
C LYS A 572 -0.34 -43.62 -12.43
#